data_7351bfe4e73d6f1161f3bc1bb9e8e59a
#
_entry.id   7351bfe4e73d6f1161f3bc1bb9e8e59a
#
_cell.length_a   1.000
_cell.length_b   1.000
_cell.length_c   1.000
_cell.angle_alpha   90.00
_cell.angle_beta   90.00
_cell.angle_gamma   90.00
#
_symmetry.space_group_name_H-M   'P 1'
#
loop_
_entity.id
_entity.type
_entity.pdbx_description
1 polymer ?
#
loop_
_entity_poly.entity_id
_entity_poly.type
_entity_poly.pdbx_seq_one_letter_code
_entity_poly.pdbx_strand_id
1 'polypeptide(L)'
;LMNCAQLNLEPNTPQELAYLIPYKDECQFQIGYKGFLQLVYRSGIVSSFNADVVYRAEVENGMFEYRKGITPTITHKVDLLHPEAREGELIAAYAACTLKGGGEGMLRLVDKKDIERAQKTSASLAANKKYGKDSPWISSPEAMWMKTAIKRLAAWLPQTEMLAMAVDLDDKSERGESQLVLP
;
A
#
# COMPACT_ATOMS: atom_id res chain seq x y z
N LEU A 1 6.44 16.49 -12.26
CA LEU A 1 6.09 15.86 -13.57
C LEU A 1 7.14 14.82 -14.02
N MET A 2 8.44 15.05 -13.78
CA MET A 2 9.50 14.10 -14.18
C MET A 2 9.30 12.70 -13.57
N ASN A 3 9.01 12.61 -12.28
CA ASN A 3 8.75 11.33 -11.60
C ASN A 3 7.54 10.58 -12.20
N CYS A 4 6.50 11.31 -12.62
CA CYS A 4 5.34 10.73 -13.30
C CYS A 4 5.73 10.07 -14.62
N ALA A 5 6.56 10.76 -15.41
CA ALA A 5 7.04 10.27 -16.71
C ALA A 5 7.97 9.07 -16.54
N GLN A 6 8.91 9.12 -15.59
CA GLN A 6 9.85 8.03 -15.32
C GLN A 6 9.16 6.73 -14.89
N LEU A 7 8.11 6.85 -14.06
CA LEU A 7 7.31 5.70 -13.61
C LEU A 7 6.16 5.37 -14.57
N ASN A 8 5.92 6.21 -15.58
CA ASN A 8 4.78 6.13 -16.49
C ASN A 8 3.47 5.91 -15.72
N LEU A 9 3.24 6.76 -14.72
CA LEU A 9 2.01 6.83 -13.94
C LEU A 9 1.38 8.20 -14.13
N GLU A 10 0.17 8.23 -14.68
CA GLU A 10 -0.58 9.47 -14.85
C GLU A 10 -1.18 9.92 -13.51
N PRO A 11 -0.83 11.13 -13.04
CA PRO A 11 -1.35 11.63 -11.78
C PRO A 11 -2.75 12.24 -11.94
N ASN A 12 -3.52 12.23 -10.84
CA ASN A 12 -4.82 12.89 -10.71
C ASN A 12 -5.85 12.46 -11.75
N THR A 13 -5.79 11.20 -12.18
CA THR A 13 -6.76 10.60 -13.10
C THR A 13 -7.76 9.72 -12.35
N PRO A 14 -8.93 9.38 -12.95
CA PRO A 14 -9.88 8.44 -12.35
C PRO A 14 -9.31 7.04 -12.07
N GLN A 15 -8.16 6.70 -12.66
CA GLN A 15 -7.47 5.44 -12.38
C GLN A 15 -6.83 5.41 -10.99
N GLU A 16 -6.61 6.57 -10.36
CA GLU A 16 -6.02 6.69 -9.01
C GLU A 16 -4.63 6.05 -8.88
N LEU A 17 -3.83 6.09 -9.95
CA LEU A 17 -2.50 5.50 -9.95
C LEU A 17 -1.50 6.33 -9.16
N ALA A 18 -1.60 7.65 -9.28
CA ALA A 18 -0.74 8.60 -8.61
C ALA A 18 -1.44 9.94 -8.40
N TYR A 19 -0.86 10.75 -7.52
CA TYR A 19 -1.36 12.06 -7.15
C TYR A 19 -0.24 13.08 -7.14
N LEU A 20 -0.53 14.30 -7.57
CA LEU A 20 0.30 15.48 -7.36
C LEU A 20 -0.32 16.29 -6.23
N ILE A 21 0.37 16.34 -5.11
CA ILE A 21 -0.13 16.95 -3.87
C ILE A 21 0.73 18.18 -3.54
N PRO A 22 0.13 19.38 -3.40
CA PRO A 22 0.87 20.54 -2.95
C PRO A 22 1.31 20.36 -1.49
N TYR A 23 2.59 20.51 -1.22
CA TYR A 23 3.17 20.42 0.12
C TYR A 23 4.22 21.52 0.30
N LYS A 24 3.92 22.51 1.15
CA LYS A 24 4.71 23.74 1.28
C LYS A 24 4.89 24.41 -0.09
N ASP A 25 6.13 24.61 -0.53
CA ASP A 25 6.50 25.26 -1.78
C ASP A 25 6.75 24.25 -2.92
N GLU A 26 6.47 22.97 -2.68
CA GLU A 26 6.71 21.88 -3.64
C GLU A 26 5.41 21.17 -4.03
N CYS A 27 5.42 20.57 -5.21
CA CYS A 27 4.40 19.62 -5.64
C CYS A 27 4.99 18.20 -5.51
N GLN A 28 4.49 17.45 -4.52
CA GLN A 28 4.95 16.10 -4.25
C GLN A 28 4.16 15.07 -5.09
N PHE A 29 4.88 14.09 -5.58
CA PHE A 29 4.33 12.95 -6.28
C PHE A 29 4.08 11.81 -5.29
N GLN A 30 2.83 11.40 -5.14
CA GLN A 30 2.42 10.31 -4.27
C GLN A 30 1.78 9.19 -5.10
N ILE A 31 2.18 7.95 -4.84
CA ILE A 31 1.68 6.80 -5.57
C ILE A 31 0.48 6.19 -4.82
N GLY A 32 -0.61 5.94 -5.54
CA GLY A 32 -1.75 5.18 -5.03
C GLY A 32 -1.44 3.67 -4.96
N TYR A 33 -2.21 2.93 -4.16
CA TYR A 33 -2.03 1.47 -4.11
C TYR A 33 -2.20 0.81 -5.50
N LYS A 34 -3.12 1.31 -6.33
CA LYS A 34 -3.32 0.87 -7.71
C LYS A 34 -2.09 1.13 -8.60
N GLY A 35 -1.39 2.25 -8.35
CA GLY A 35 -0.14 2.57 -9.04
C GLY A 35 0.97 1.57 -8.69
N PHE A 36 1.12 1.22 -7.41
CA PHE A 36 2.04 0.16 -7.00
C PHE A 36 1.71 -1.18 -7.65
N LEU A 37 0.43 -1.58 -7.69
CA LEU A 37 0.01 -2.79 -8.38
C LEU A 37 0.42 -2.78 -9.85
N GLN A 38 0.20 -1.67 -10.54
CA GLN A 38 0.59 -1.52 -11.94
C GLN A 38 2.10 -1.66 -12.13
N LEU A 39 2.92 -1.06 -11.25
CA LEU A 39 4.37 -1.19 -11.31
C LEU A 39 4.84 -2.63 -11.04
N VAL A 40 4.23 -3.31 -10.07
CA VAL A 40 4.51 -4.72 -9.78
C VAL A 40 4.21 -5.59 -10.99
N TYR A 41 3.06 -5.43 -11.65
CA TYR A 41 2.74 -6.18 -12.87
C TYR A 41 3.67 -5.84 -14.04
N ARG A 42 4.04 -4.56 -14.22
CA ARG A 42 5.00 -4.14 -15.26
C ARG A 42 6.41 -4.67 -15.03
N SER A 43 6.80 -4.98 -13.79
CA SER A 43 8.10 -5.60 -13.53
C SER A 43 8.29 -6.93 -14.26
N GLY A 44 7.17 -7.55 -14.68
CA GLY A 44 7.18 -8.84 -15.36
C GLY A 44 7.51 -10.03 -14.48
N ILE A 45 7.78 -9.83 -13.20
CA ILE A 45 8.21 -10.85 -12.23
C ILE A 45 7.00 -11.61 -11.65
N VAL A 46 5.87 -10.90 -11.50
CA VAL A 46 4.67 -11.40 -10.83
C VAL A 46 3.66 -11.89 -11.87
N SER A 47 3.07 -13.05 -11.63
CA SER A 47 2.00 -13.62 -12.43
C SER A 47 0.61 -13.31 -11.88
N SER A 48 0.46 -13.27 -10.57
CA SER A 48 -0.77 -12.86 -9.90
C SER A 48 -0.45 -12.06 -8.63
N PHE A 49 -1.36 -11.16 -8.27
CA PHE A 49 -1.24 -10.33 -7.09
C PHE A 49 -2.59 -10.15 -6.43
N ASN A 50 -2.63 -10.23 -5.10
CA ASN A 50 -3.81 -9.93 -4.31
C ASN A 50 -3.42 -9.12 -3.08
N ALA A 51 -4.24 -8.16 -2.69
CA ALA A 51 -4.11 -7.44 -1.44
C ALA A 51 -5.51 -7.14 -0.88
N ASP A 52 -5.67 -7.26 0.42
CA ASP A 52 -6.93 -6.96 1.09
C ASP A 52 -6.67 -6.55 2.53
N VAL A 53 -7.69 -5.97 3.15
CA VAL A 53 -7.74 -5.64 4.57
C VAL A 53 -8.44 -6.75 5.35
N VAL A 54 -8.20 -6.78 6.65
CA VAL A 54 -8.79 -7.76 7.56
C VAL A 54 -9.46 -7.02 8.70
N TYR A 55 -10.74 -7.29 8.88
CA TYR A 55 -11.53 -6.74 9.97
C TYR A 55 -11.51 -7.65 11.19
N ARG A 56 -11.72 -7.04 12.37
CA ARG A 56 -11.77 -7.78 13.63
C ARG A 56 -12.79 -8.92 13.59
N ALA A 57 -13.99 -8.65 13.11
CA ALA A 57 -15.07 -9.63 13.04
C ALA A 57 -14.73 -10.83 12.15
N GLU A 58 -13.96 -10.62 11.07
CA GLU A 58 -13.52 -11.74 10.20
C GLU A 58 -12.63 -12.74 10.96
N VAL A 59 -11.76 -12.24 11.84
CA VAL A 59 -10.91 -13.12 12.67
C VAL A 59 -11.73 -13.79 13.78
N GLU A 60 -12.58 -13.05 14.48
CA GLU A 60 -13.42 -13.56 15.56
C GLU A 60 -14.39 -14.64 15.07
N ASN A 61 -14.86 -14.54 13.84
CA ASN A 61 -15.75 -15.52 13.20
C ASN A 61 -15.00 -16.65 12.46
N GLY A 62 -13.65 -16.71 12.57
CA GLY A 62 -12.86 -17.76 11.93
C GLY A 62 -12.80 -17.68 10.40
N MET A 63 -13.08 -16.51 9.83
CA MET A 63 -13.03 -16.27 8.38
C MET A 63 -11.62 -15.97 7.90
N PHE A 64 -10.73 -15.52 8.79
CA PHE A 64 -9.35 -15.19 8.48
C PHE A 64 -8.39 -16.02 9.32
N GLU A 65 -7.44 -16.69 8.66
CA GLU A 65 -6.35 -17.43 9.28
C GLU A 65 -5.02 -17.06 8.60
N TYR A 66 -4.02 -16.74 9.40
CA TYR A 66 -2.66 -16.49 8.94
C TYR A 66 -1.69 -17.41 9.66
N ARG A 67 -0.89 -18.16 8.90
CA ARG A 67 0.20 -18.98 9.41
C ARG A 67 1.53 -18.40 8.97
N LYS A 68 2.34 -18.01 9.94
CA LYS A 68 3.70 -17.51 9.72
C LYS A 68 4.67 -18.68 9.62
N GLY A 69 5.62 -18.61 8.69
CA GLY A 69 6.64 -19.63 8.50
C GLY A 69 7.59 -19.25 7.36
N ILE A 70 8.39 -20.22 6.90
CA ILE A 70 9.23 -20.06 5.70
C ILE A 70 8.31 -19.83 4.50
N THR A 71 7.26 -20.64 4.37
CA THR A 71 6.19 -20.45 3.40
C THR A 71 4.92 -20.02 4.14
N PRO A 72 4.71 -18.70 4.32
CA PRO A 72 3.54 -18.20 5.01
C PRO A 72 2.27 -18.47 4.19
N THR A 73 1.17 -18.78 4.86
CA THR A 73 -0.13 -19.03 4.22
C THR A 73 -1.21 -18.15 4.79
N ILE A 74 -2.17 -17.81 3.94
CA ILE A 74 -3.40 -17.10 4.31
C ILE A 74 -4.59 -17.87 3.80
N THR A 75 -5.61 -17.96 4.64
CA THR A 75 -6.98 -18.32 4.25
C THR A 75 -7.87 -17.14 4.62
N HIS A 76 -8.51 -16.55 3.64
CA HIS A 76 -9.45 -15.45 3.82
C HIS A 76 -10.77 -15.81 3.15
N LYS A 77 -11.79 -16.06 3.94
CA LYS A 77 -13.14 -16.43 3.51
C LYS A 77 -14.03 -15.19 3.63
N VAL A 78 -14.90 -14.99 2.66
CA VAL A 78 -15.91 -13.94 2.72
C VAL A 78 -17.27 -14.61 2.92
N ASP A 79 -17.98 -14.20 3.96
CA ASP A 79 -19.38 -14.61 4.15
C ASP A 79 -20.28 -13.60 3.42
N LEU A 80 -20.82 -14.03 2.30
CA LEU A 80 -21.70 -13.22 1.47
C LEU A 80 -23.08 -12.98 2.11
N LEU A 81 -23.44 -13.79 3.12
CA LEU A 81 -24.70 -13.64 3.85
C LEU A 81 -24.59 -12.65 5.02
N HIS A 82 -23.36 -12.41 5.51
CA HIS A 82 -23.06 -11.51 6.62
C HIS A 82 -22.00 -10.47 6.21
N PRO A 83 -22.34 -9.56 5.29
CA PRO A 83 -21.38 -8.56 4.79
C PRO A 83 -20.90 -7.60 5.88
N GLU A 84 -21.64 -7.45 6.98
CA GLU A 84 -21.28 -6.67 8.16
C GLU A 84 -19.99 -7.15 8.85
N ALA A 85 -19.56 -8.37 8.61
CA ALA A 85 -18.27 -8.86 9.09
C ALA A 85 -17.08 -8.09 8.48
N ARG A 86 -17.30 -7.39 7.36
CA ARG A 86 -16.34 -6.51 6.70
C ARG A 86 -16.56 -5.04 7.05
N GLU A 87 -17.03 -4.76 8.24
CA GLU A 87 -17.21 -3.41 8.77
C GLU A 87 -16.49 -3.26 10.11
N GLY A 88 -16.25 -2.02 10.52
CA GLY A 88 -15.71 -1.71 11.84
C GLY A 88 -14.21 -1.63 11.91
N GLU A 89 -13.58 -2.29 12.89
CA GLU A 89 -12.15 -2.13 13.18
C GLU A 89 -11.26 -2.93 12.23
N LEU A 90 -10.38 -2.23 11.51
CA LEU A 90 -9.28 -2.84 10.77
C LEU A 90 -8.19 -3.33 11.73
N ILE A 91 -7.76 -4.57 11.61
CA ILE A 91 -6.72 -5.16 12.45
C ILE A 91 -5.48 -5.60 11.69
N ALA A 92 -5.61 -5.91 10.42
CA ALA A 92 -4.50 -6.25 9.55
C ALA A 92 -4.79 -5.87 8.09
N ALA A 93 -3.74 -5.90 7.28
CA ALA A 93 -3.83 -5.95 5.83
C ALA A 93 -2.75 -6.90 5.32
N TYR A 94 -2.97 -7.50 4.16
CA TYR A 94 -1.98 -8.36 3.53
C TYR A 94 -1.82 -8.06 2.05
N ALA A 95 -0.66 -8.45 1.54
CA ALA A 95 -0.38 -8.51 0.12
C ALA A 95 0.27 -9.85 -0.19
N ALA A 96 -0.19 -10.48 -1.25
CA ALA A 96 0.30 -11.79 -1.69
C ALA A 96 0.51 -11.77 -3.21
N CYS A 97 1.51 -12.48 -3.68
CA CYS A 97 1.74 -12.64 -5.11
C CYS A 97 2.31 -14.03 -5.43
N THR A 98 2.13 -14.47 -6.66
CA THR A 98 2.85 -15.61 -7.25
C THR A 98 3.87 -15.09 -8.25
N LEU A 99 5.05 -15.67 -8.25
CA LEU A 99 6.11 -15.31 -9.19
C LEU A 99 5.92 -16.05 -10.52
N LYS A 100 6.32 -15.41 -11.62
CA LYS A 100 6.43 -16.10 -12.92
C LYS A 100 7.53 -17.16 -12.86
N GLY A 101 7.34 -18.27 -13.56
CA GLY A 101 8.29 -19.38 -13.56
C GLY A 101 8.04 -20.44 -12.48
N GLY A 102 6.91 -20.38 -11.75
CA GLY A 102 6.48 -21.44 -10.84
C GLY A 102 7.16 -21.41 -9.46
N GLY A 103 7.73 -20.26 -9.07
CA GLY A 103 8.25 -20.04 -7.73
C GLY A 103 7.12 -20.02 -6.67
N GLU A 104 7.48 -20.29 -5.41
CA GLU A 104 6.56 -20.16 -4.28
C GLU A 104 5.96 -18.77 -4.19
N GLY A 105 4.70 -18.68 -3.77
CA GLY A 105 4.03 -17.41 -3.53
C GLY A 105 4.71 -16.61 -2.41
N MET A 106 4.73 -15.32 -2.55
CA MET A 106 5.22 -14.40 -1.51
C MET A 106 4.04 -13.72 -0.83
N LEU A 107 4.14 -13.57 0.49
CA LEU A 107 3.09 -13.01 1.33
C LEU A 107 3.69 -12.09 2.38
N ARG A 108 3.07 -10.95 2.58
CA ARG A 108 3.34 -10.03 3.69
C ARG A 108 2.04 -9.60 4.35
N LEU A 109 2.01 -9.71 5.65
CA LEU A 109 0.94 -9.20 6.50
C LEU A 109 1.49 -8.00 7.30
N VAL A 110 0.70 -6.97 7.41
CA VAL A 110 0.92 -5.81 8.28
C VAL A 110 -0.16 -5.80 9.35
N ASP A 111 0.25 -5.68 10.59
CA ASP A 111 -0.64 -5.58 11.74
C ASP A 111 -0.86 -4.12 12.16
N LYS A 112 -1.69 -3.93 13.16
CA LYS A 112 -2.01 -2.60 13.70
C LYS A 112 -0.77 -1.83 14.16
N LYS A 113 0.23 -2.52 14.76
CA LYS A 113 1.48 -1.88 15.19
C LYS A 113 2.31 -1.38 14.02
N ASP A 114 2.30 -2.11 12.93
CA ASP A 114 2.98 -1.71 11.71
C ASP A 114 2.34 -0.48 11.08
N ILE A 115 1.01 -0.44 11.08
CA ILE A 115 0.24 0.72 10.61
C ILE A 115 0.46 1.93 11.51
N GLU A 116 0.43 1.76 12.83
CA GLU A 116 0.72 2.84 13.77
C GLU A 116 2.13 3.44 13.56
N ARG A 117 3.12 2.61 13.21
CA ARG A 117 4.46 3.10 12.85
C ARG A 117 4.44 3.95 11.59
N ALA A 118 3.74 3.51 10.55
CA ALA A 118 3.59 4.27 9.30
C ALA A 118 2.85 5.61 9.57
N GLN A 119 1.81 5.58 10.38
CA GLN A 119 1.03 6.77 10.74
C GLN A 119 1.85 7.79 11.54
N LYS A 120 2.78 7.36 12.41
CA LYS A 120 3.64 8.26 13.21
C LYS A 120 4.50 9.17 12.35
N THR A 121 4.92 8.72 11.19
CA THR A 121 5.76 9.49 10.25
C THR A 121 4.96 10.20 9.17
N SER A 122 3.63 10.06 9.17
CA SER A 122 2.78 10.59 8.11
C SER A 122 2.61 12.10 8.19
N ALA A 123 3.12 12.79 7.16
CA ALA A 123 2.96 14.23 7.01
C ALA A 123 1.49 14.65 6.85
N SER A 124 0.67 13.83 6.16
CA SER A 124 -0.77 14.11 5.98
C SER A 124 -1.53 14.04 7.30
N LEU A 125 -1.24 13.07 8.18
CA LEU A 125 -1.84 13.01 9.51
C LEU A 125 -1.37 14.16 10.41
N ALA A 126 -0.09 14.54 10.32
CA ALA A 126 0.42 15.71 11.04
C ALA A 126 -0.28 17.00 10.60
N ALA A 127 -0.49 17.16 9.28
CA ALA A 127 -1.22 18.30 8.72
C ALA A 127 -2.71 18.29 9.11
N ASN A 128 -3.32 17.11 9.15
CA ASN A 128 -4.71 16.95 9.62
C ASN A 128 -4.84 17.41 11.08
N LYS A 129 -4.00 16.91 11.97
CA LYS A 129 -4.01 17.29 13.40
C LYS A 129 -3.78 18.77 13.62
N LYS A 130 -2.91 19.41 12.82
CA LYS A 130 -2.52 20.81 13.02
C LYS A 130 -3.44 21.80 12.32
N TYR A 131 -3.98 21.46 11.15
CA TYR A 131 -4.68 22.40 10.28
C TYR A 131 -6.06 21.91 9.84
N GLY A 132 -6.53 20.76 10.31
CA GLY A 132 -7.80 20.15 9.86
C GLY A 132 -7.83 19.74 8.39
N LYS A 133 -6.66 19.61 7.73
CA LYS A 133 -6.60 19.15 6.34
C LYS A 133 -6.99 17.70 6.22
N ASP A 134 -7.60 17.32 5.10
CA ASP A 134 -7.93 15.92 4.85
C ASP A 134 -6.67 15.04 4.80
N SER A 135 -6.83 13.80 5.26
CA SER A 135 -5.76 12.81 5.24
C SER A 135 -6.31 11.48 4.74
N PRO A 136 -5.67 10.84 3.76
CA PRO A 136 -6.13 9.54 3.24
C PRO A 136 -6.12 8.43 4.30
N TRP A 137 -5.39 8.58 5.40
CA TRP A 137 -5.47 7.69 6.56
C TRP A 137 -6.83 7.73 7.27
N ILE A 138 -7.60 8.82 7.07
CA ILE A 138 -8.93 9.03 7.67
C ILE A 138 -10.02 8.82 6.62
N SER A 139 -9.85 9.43 5.44
CA SER A 139 -10.87 9.37 4.38
C SER A 139 -10.89 8.05 3.61
N SER A 140 -9.76 7.31 3.59
CA SER A 140 -9.63 6.06 2.86
C SER A 140 -8.69 5.07 3.60
N PRO A 141 -9.03 4.67 4.84
CA PRO A 141 -8.14 3.87 5.68
C PRO A 141 -7.79 2.53 5.05
N GLU A 142 -8.73 1.83 4.44
CA GLU A 142 -8.50 0.55 3.78
C GLU A 142 -7.42 0.66 2.68
N ALA A 143 -7.52 1.69 1.83
CA ALA A 143 -6.54 1.93 0.77
C ALA A 143 -5.14 2.17 1.34
N MET A 144 -5.01 2.88 2.46
CA MET A 144 -3.72 3.12 3.11
C MET A 144 -3.15 1.88 3.78
N TRP A 145 -3.99 1.03 4.38
CA TRP A 145 -3.57 -0.25 4.94
C TRP A 145 -3.09 -1.19 3.83
N MET A 146 -3.86 -1.35 2.74
CA MET A 146 -3.45 -2.12 1.57
C MET A 146 -2.15 -1.59 0.97
N LYS A 147 -2.03 -0.27 0.78
CA LYS A 147 -0.82 0.36 0.27
C LYS A 147 0.41 -0.01 1.11
N THR A 148 0.28 0.02 2.44
CA THR A 148 1.36 -0.34 3.35
C THR A 148 1.78 -1.81 3.19
N ALA A 149 0.82 -2.73 3.06
CA ALA A 149 1.10 -4.14 2.82
C ALA A 149 1.78 -4.38 1.46
N ILE A 150 1.30 -3.72 0.41
CA ILE A 150 1.85 -3.79 -0.95
C ILE A 150 3.29 -3.29 -0.98
N LYS A 151 3.59 -2.13 -0.38
CA LYS A 151 4.96 -1.58 -0.28
C LYS A 151 5.90 -2.55 0.44
N ARG A 152 5.44 -3.16 1.54
CA ARG A 152 6.24 -4.16 2.26
C ARG A 152 6.49 -5.42 1.44
N LEU A 153 5.52 -5.89 0.68
CA LEU A 153 5.74 -7.01 -0.22
C LEU A 153 6.70 -6.63 -1.35
N ALA A 154 6.50 -5.46 -1.96
CA ALA A 154 7.34 -4.95 -3.03
C ALA A 154 8.82 -4.88 -2.65
N ALA A 155 9.13 -4.51 -1.41
CA ALA A 155 10.51 -4.47 -0.90
C ALA A 155 11.20 -5.86 -0.83
N TRP A 156 10.45 -6.96 -0.91
CA TRP A 156 10.96 -8.34 -0.91
C TRP A 156 10.98 -8.97 -2.29
N LEU A 157 10.31 -8.36 -3.26
CA LEU A 157 10.38 -8.82 -4.64
C LEU A 157 11.78 -8.55 -5.20
N PRO A 158 12.23 -9.33 -6.21
CA PRO A 158 13.40 -8.95 -6.96
C PRO A 158 13.26 -7.51 -7.45
N GLN A 159 14.17 -6.64 -6.98
CA GLN A 159 14.06 -5.20 -7.20
C GLN A 159 14.35 -4.86 -8.67
N THR A 160 13.39 -4.22 -9.33
CA THR A 160 13.65 -3.44 -10.53
C THR A 160 13.95 -2.00 -10.10
N GLU A 161 14.78 -1.29 -10.86
CA GLU A 161 15.09 0.13 -10.59
C GLU A 161 13.82 0.97 -10.46
N MET A 162 12.83 0.68 -11.31
CA MET A 162 11.53 1.36 -11.30
C MET A 162 10.77 1.15 -9.99
N LEU A 163 10.74 -0.09 -9.47
CA LEU A 163 10.02 -0.40 -8.23
C LEU A 163 10.72 0.18 -7.01
N ALA A 164 12.06 0.12 -6.98
CA ALA A 164 12.86 0.75 -5.92
C ALA A 164 12.67 2.27 -5.89
N MET A 165 12.72 2.92 -7.05
CA MET A 165 12.46 4.35 -7.19
C MET A 165 11.04 4.72 -6.73
N ALA A 166 10.03 3.92 -7.08
CA ALA A 166 8.65 4.16 -6.68
C ALA A 166 8.49 4.12 -5.16
N VAL A 167 9.09 3.15 -4.48
CA VAL A 167 9.05 3.03 -3.02
C VAL A 167 9.74 4.23 -2.37
N ASP A 168 10.94 4.62 -2.82
CA ASP A 168 11.67 5.77 -2.26
C ASP A 168 10.89 7.08 -2.41
N LEU A 169 10.37 7.36 -3.61
CA LEU A 169 9.58 8.57 -3.86
C LEU A 169 8.33 8.64 -3.00
N ASP A 170 7.63 7.53 -2.87
CA ASP A 170 6.42 7.48 -2.05
C ASP A 170 6.72 7.62 -0.55
N ASP A 171 7.80 7.00 -0.08
CA ASP A 171 8.26 7.14 1.31
C ASP A 171 8.65 8.59 1.65
N LYS A 172 9.32 9.29 0.74
CA LYS A 172 9.63 10.71 0.88
C LYS A 172 8.36 11.55 0.95
N SER A 173 7.40 11.30 0.05
CA SER A 173 6.10 11.99 0.06
C SER A 173 5.34 11.76 1.37
N GLU A 174 5.27 10.52 1.84
CA GLU A 174 4.58 10.19 3.09
C GLU A 174 5.19 10.88 4.30
N ARG A 175 6.52 11.08 4.33
CA ARG A 175 7.22 11.82 5.40
C ARG A 175 7.26 13.34 5.18
N GLY A 176 6.76 13.83 4.04
CA GLY A 176 6.84 15.25 3.68
C GLY A 176 8.27 15.73 3.42
N GLU A 177 9.13 14.83 2.97
CA GLU A 177 10.51 15.13 2.54
C GLU A 177 10.52 15.58 1.08
N SER A 178 11.50 16.40 0.70
CA SER A 178 11.65 16.84 -0.69
C SER A 178 11.97 15.66 -1.63
N GLN A 179 11.32 15.65 -2.78
CA GLN A 179 11.57 14.68 -3.86
C GLN A 179 12.45 15.28 -4.96
N LEU A 180 12.91 16.52 -4.79
CA LEU A 180 13.82 17.15 -5.74
C LEU A 180 15.20 16.50 -5.61
N VAL A 181 15.67 15.92 -6.69
CA VAL A 181 17.08 15.59 -6.84
C VAL A 181 17.76 16.87 -7.29
N LEU A 182 18.42 17.56 -6.36
CA LEU A 182 19.29 18.68 -6.71
C LEU A 182 20.45 18.12 -7.55
N PRO A 183 20.78 18.75 -8.67
CA PRO A 183 21.88 18.32 -9.51
C PRO A 183 23.24 18.45 -8.82
#